data_bf1acb3fb306448718c559c96ab15379
#
_entry.id   bf1acb3fb306448718c559c96ab15379
#
_cell.length_a   1.000
_cell.length_b   1.000
_cell.length_c   1.000
_cell.angle_alpha   90.00
_cell.angle_beta   90.00
_cell.angle_gamma   90.00
#
_symmetry.space_group_name_H-M   'P 1'
#
loop_
_entity.id
_entity.type
_entity.pdbx_description
1 polymer ?
#
loop_
_entity_poly.entity_id
_entity_poly.type
_entity_poly.pdbx_seq_one_letter_code
_entity_poly.pdbx_strand_id
1 'polypeptide(L)'
;FRADDVKGIAPRTLYEKFGFVADELIEEFDYPNQKFVLFPAGAERKARQMSINGMVREISRILADCDPTIYLYGSSALNDFRLGWSDIDILVLTEKQISESQANLLVNLRRTMLADEPDNLYYRSFEGAMLTRSAFLANADDRVVYWGTSGERITDRYLLDCFGKTELIESSVLLYGKDIRKELRYPDLHELYADVNRHYKTIRKYAQSTGRNFYSFGWLLDISRCIYILRTGKIISKTKAAEWALQNNLCPDVHALTTALNVRKCPLKYRYDKDTFDYAETLGEVVQRFADVLEKELKAIE
;
A
#
# COMPACT_ATOMS: atom_id res chain seq x y z
N PHE A 1 29.81 -0.46 -7.53
CA PHE A 1 30.30 0.91 -7.26
C PHE A 1 30.45 1.11 -5.76
N ARG A 2 31.50 1.79 -5.31
CA ARG A 2 31.66 2.17 -3.90
C ARG A 2 30.57 3.19 -3.55
N ALA A 3 29.79 2.89 -2.52
CA ALA A 3 28.67 3.73 -2.09
C ALA A 3 29.10 5.12 -1.58
N ASP A 4 30.36 5.24 -1.17
CA ASP A 4 30.96 6.39 -0.47
C ASP A 4 32.03 7.11 -1.30
N ASP A 5 32.31 6.69 -2.52
CA ASP A 5 33.30 7.34 -3.37
C ASP A 5 32.65 8.51 -4.14
N VAL A 6 33.15 9.73 -3.93
CA VAL A 6 32.73 10.94 -4.68
C VAL A 6 32.81 10.69 -6.19
N LYS A 7 33.73 9.83 -6.65
CA LYS A 7 33.83 9.37 -8.04
C LYS A 7 32.68 8.40 -8.44
N GLY A 8 32.00 7.77 -7.48
CA GLY A 8 30.85 6.89 -7.72
C GLY A 8 29.55 7.65 -8.02
N ILE A 9 29.44 8.93 -7.67
CA ILE A 9 28.24 9.76 -7.92
C ILE A 9 27.95 9.89 -9.43
N ALA A 10 28.96 10.12 -10.25
CA ALA A 10 28.77 10.28 -11.69
C ALA A 10 28.27 8.99 -12.39
N PRO A 11 28.81 7.80 -12.10
CA PRO A 11 28.26 6.54 -12.58
C PRO A 11 26.83 6.27 -12.08
N ARG A 12 26.55 6.52 -10.81
CA ARG A 12 25.20 6.38 -10.26
C ARG A 12 24.19 7.25 -10.99
N THR A 13 24.49 8.54 -11.16
CA THR A 13 23.65 9.49 -11.90
C THR A 13 23.45 9.05 -13.36
N LEU A 14 24.47 8.46 -14.01
CA LEU A 14 24.37 7.93 -15.36
C LEU A 14 23.41 6.74 -15.42
N TYR A 15 23.54 5.76 -14.51
CA TYR A 15 22.63 4.62 -14.46
C TYR A 15 21.18 5.04 -14.20
N GLU A 16 20.96 5.95 -13.25
CA GLU A 16 19.63 6.49 -12.96
C GLU A 16 19.03 7.21 -14.17
N LYS A 17 19.84 7.95 -14.93
CA LYS A 17 19.42 8.61 -16.19
C LYS A 17 18.96 7.62 -17.27
N PHE A 18 19.51 6.41 -17.28
CA PHE A 18 19.08 5.32 -18.17
C PHE A 18 17.96 4.46 -17.58
N GLY A 19 17.38 4.85 -16.43
CA GLY A 19 16.25 4.16 -15.80
C GLY A 19 16.64 2.97 -14.92
N PHE A 20 17.94 2.82 -14.61
CA PHE A 20 18.36 1.86 -13.59
C PHE A 20 18.00 2.37 -12.20
N VAL A 21 17.61 1.46 -11.35
CA VAL A 21 17.23 1.74 -9.95
C VAL A 21 18.19 1.02 -9.03
N ALA A 22 18.65 1.73 -7.98
CA ALA A 22 19.42 1.10 -6.91
C ALA A 22 18.56 0.06 -6.19
N ASP A 23 19.07 -1.16 -6.08
CA ASP A 23 18.36 -2.29 -5.46
C ASP A 23 18.93 -2.55 -4.07
N GLU A 24 19.96 -3.38 -3.94
CA GLU A 24 20.56 -3.76 -2.68
C GLU A 24 22.06 -3.42 -2.61
N LEU A 25 22.58 -3.26 -1.40
CA LEU A 25 24.01 -3.21 -1.17
C LEU A 25 24.53 -4.64 -1.06
N ILE A 26 25.54 -4.97 -1.86
CA ILE A 26 26.20 -6.28 -1.85
C ILE A 26 27.51 -6.11 -1.09
N GLU A 27 27.65 -6.81 0.04
CA GLU A 27 28.82 -6.78 0.91
C GLU A 27 29.78 -7.97 0.68
N GLU A 28 29.84 -8.49 -0.55
CA GLU A 28 30.69 -9.63 -0.90
C GLU A 28 32.18 -9.28 -1.08
N PHE A 29 32.54 -8.00 -1.01
CA PHE A 29 33.90 -7.50 -1.22
C PHE A 29 34.32 -6.62 -0.04
N ASP A 30 35.60 -6.26 0.01
CA ASP A 30 36.17 -5.35 1.02
C ASP A 30 35.53 -3.95 1.07
N TYR A 31 34.56 -3.70 0.22
CA TYR A 31 33.77 -2.46 0.16
C TYR A 31 32.35 -2.75 -0.35
N PRO A 32 31.33 -1.99 0.11
CA PRO A 32 29.95 -2.18 -0.33
C PRO A 32 29.77 -1.81 -1.81
N ASN A 33 29.14 -2.70 -2.56
CA ASN A 33 28.76 -2.48 -3.94
C ASN A 33 27.26 -2.25 -4.05
N GLN A 34 26.84 -1.26 -4.84
CA GLN A 34 25.43 -1.00 -5.12
C GLN A 34 25.00 -1.77 -6.36
N LYS A 35 24.04 -2.68 -6.20
CA LYS A 35 23.35 -3.32 -7.31
C LYS A 35 22.37 -2.33 -7.95
N PHE A 36 22.36 -2.25 -9.26
CA PHE A 36 21.39 -1.48 -10.04
C PHE A 36 20.56 -2.42 -10.91
N VAL A 37 19.24 -2.23 -10.92
CA VAL A 37 18.30 -3.00 -11.71
C VAL A 37 17.65 -2.09 -12.74
N LEU A 38 17.62 -2.52 -14.01
CA LEU A 38 16.89 -1.83 -15.07
C LEU A 38 15.45 -2.40 -15.15
N PHE A 39 14.48 -1.53 -14.98
CA PHE A 39 13.09 -1.82 -15.30
C PHE A 39 12.72 -1.12 -16.61
N PRO A 40 12.81 -1.79 -17.76
CA PRO A 40 12.37 -1.22 -19.02
C PRO A 40 10.92 -0.75 -18.94
N ALA A 41 10.56 0.30 -19.66
CA ALA A 41 9.20 0.83 -19.64
C ALA A 41 8.17 -0.29 -19.90
N GLY A 42 7.25 -0.51 -18.97
CA GLY A 42 6.25 -1.58 -19.01
C GLY A 42 6.71 -2.94 -18.45
N ALA A 43 8.00 -3.20 -18.27
CA ALA A 43 8.48 -4.48 -17.72
C ALA A 43 8.03 -4.66 -16.26
N GLU A 44 8.09 -3.58 -15.46
CA GLU A 44 7.58 -3.56 -14.08
C GLU A 44 6.10 -3.98 -14.03
N ARG A 45 5.26 -3.36 -14.85
CA ARG A 45 3.83 -3.69 -14.92
C ARG A 45 3.60 -5.14 -15.34
N LYS A 46 4.36 -5.66 -16.30
CA LYS A 46 4.27 -7.05 -16.76
C LYS A 46 4.70 -8.01 -15.66
N ALA A 47 5.83 -7.77 -15.00
CA ALA A 47 6.33 -8.61 -13.91
C ALA A 47 5.34 -8.65 -12.74
N ARG A 48 4.79 -7.50 -12.33
CA ARG A 48 3.74 -7.42 -11.32
C ARG A 48 2.50 -8.24 -11.72
N GLN A 49 2.02 -8.09 -12.96
CA GLN A 49 0.86 -8.85 -13.43
C GLN A 49 1.13 -10.38 -13.43
N MET A 50 2.33 -10.80 -13.79
CA MET A 50 2.72 -12.22 -13.73
C MET A 50 2.70 -12.72 -12.28
N SER A 51 3.21 -11.95 -11.33
CA SER A 51 3.20 -12.30 -9.91
C SER A 51 1.77 -12.34 -9.35
N ILE A 52 0.90 -11.40 -9.75
CA ILE A 52 -0.52 -11.43 -9.38
C ILE A 52 -1.18 -12.70 -9.92
N ASN A 53 -0.98 -13.03 -11.19
CA ASN A 53 -1.55 -14.23 -11.80
C ASN A 53 -1.05 -15.53 -11.12
N GLY A 54 0.24 -15.57 -10.75
CA GLY A 54 0.83 -16.67 -10.00
C GLY A 54 0.16 -16.86 -8.64
N MET A 55 0.05 -15.77 -7.87
CA MET A 55 -0.61 -15.77 -6.55
C MET A 55 -2.08 -16.20 -6.65
N VAL A 56 -2.83 -15.63 -7.59
CA VAL A 56 -4.24 -15.98 -7.83
C VAL A 56 -4.41 -17.45 -8.14
N ARG A 57 -3.55 -18.02 -8.99
CA ARG A 57 -3.58 -19.45 -9.34
C ARG A 57 -3.39 -20.31 -8.10
N GLU A 58 -2.41 -20.01 -7.25
CA GLU A 58 -2.15 -20.82 -6.05
C GLU A 58 -3.27 -20.66 -5.00
N ILE A 59 -3.80 -19.46 -4.77
CA ILE A 59 -4.97 -19.27 -3.90
C ILE A 59 -6.16 -20.05 -4.42
N SER A 60 -6.46 -19.95 -5.72
CA SER A 60 -7.59 -20.68 -6.33
C SER A 60 -7.42 -22.18 -6.24
N ARG A 61 -6.20 -22.70 -6.35
CA ARG A 61 -5.90 -24.14 -6.18
C ARG A 61 -6.13 -24.61 -4.74
N ILE A 62 -5.67 -23.84 -3.75
CA ILE A 62 -5.86 -24.17 -2.33
C ILE A 62 -7.34 -24.14 -1.95
N LEU A 63 -8.10 -23.20 -2.50
CA LEU A 63 -9.51 -22.96 -2.17
C LEU A 63 -10.48 -23.56 -3.20
N ALA A 64 -10.06 -24.48 -4.05
CA ALA A 64 -10.86 -24.97 -5.17
C ALA A 64 -12.24 -25.52 -4.80
N ASP A 65 -12.38 -26.13 -3.61
CA ASP A 65 -13.63 -26.65 -3.08
C ASP A 65 -14.47 -25.62 -2.31
N CYS A 66 -13.93 -24.41 -2.10
CA CYS A 66 -14.59 -23.31 -1.40
C CYS A 66 -15.24 -22.26 -2.33
N ASP A 67 -15.14 -22.43 -3.65
CA ASP A 67 -15.66 -21.52 -4.68
C ASP A 67 -15.20 -20.07 -4.45
N PRO A 68 -13.89 -19.77 -4.58
CA PRO A 68 -13.35 -18.47 -4.24
C PRO A 68 -13.66 -17.39 -5.28
N THR A 69 -13.85 -16.17 -4.82
CA THR A 69 -13.85 -14.92 -5.60
C THR A 69 -12.68 -14.05 -5.14
N ILE A 70 -11.84 -13.60 -6.07
CA ILE A 70 -10.62 -12.83 -5.78
C ILE A 70 -10.67 -11.48 -6.45
N TYR A 71 -10.54 -10.43 -5.65
CA TYR A 71 -10.42 -9.04 -6.12
C TYR A 71 -9.03 -8.47 -5.88
N LEU A 72 -8.57 -7.66 -6.83
CA LEU A 72 -7.47 -6.72 -6.65
C LEU A 72 -8.07 -5.34 -6.42
N TYR A 73 -7.67 -4.64 -5.37
CA TYR A 73 -8.15 -3.30 -5.07
C TYR A 73 -6.99 -2.37 -4.65
N GLY A 74 -7.26 -1.24 -4.01
CA GLY A 74 -6.22 -0.34 -3.53
C GLY A 74 -5.38 0.30 -4.64
N SER A 75 -4.12 0.58 -4.33
CA SER A 75 -3.21 1.32 -5.20
C SER A 75 -2.99 0.67 -6.57
N SER A 76 -3.01 -0.66 -6.64
CA SER A 76 -2.85 -1.41 -7.89
C SER A 76 -4.02 -1.20 -8.85
N ALA A 77 -5.25 -1.20 -8.32
CA ALA A 77 -6.48 -0.95 -9.10
C ALA A 77 -6.63 0.52 -9.49
N LEU A 78 -6.17 1.45 -8.64
CA LEU A 78 -6.20 2.90 -8.89
C LEU A 78 -5.08 3.40 -9.84
N ASN A 79 -4.28 2.51 -10.42
CA ASN A 79 -3.09 2.86 -11.23
C ASN A 79 -2.07 3.74 -10.49
N ASP A 80 -1.97 3.58 -9.17
CA ASP A 80 -1.05 4.31 -8.28
C ASP A 80 -0.09 3.39 -7.53
N PHE A 81 0.08 2.17 -7.99
CA PHE A 81 1.07 1.24 -7.43
C PHE A 81 2.50 1.78 -7.65
N ARG A 82 3.31 1.73 -6.58
CA ARG A 82 4.72 2.11 -6.59
C ARG A 82 5.56 1.02 -5.94
N LEU A 83 6.37 0.34 -6.75
CA LEU A 83 7.27 -0.70 -6.25
C LEU A 83 8.19 -0.13 -5.17
N GLY A 84 8.30 -0.84 -4.04
CA GLY A 84 9.07 -0.41 -2.87
C GLY A 84 8.31 0.50 -1.90
N TRP A 85 7.04 0.81 -2.20
CA TRP A 85 6.14 1.54 -1.30
C TRP A 85 4.77 0.88 -1.16
N SER A 86 4.17 0.50 -2.29
CA SER A 86 2.78 0.04 -2.33
C SER A 86 2.67 -1.45 -2.07
N ASP A 87 1.60 -1.82 -1.37
CA ASP A 87 1.15 -3.19 -1.26
C ASP A 87 0.27 -3.58 -2.46
N ILE A 88 0.15 -4.88 -2.70
CA ILE A 88 -0.79 -5.48 -3.66
C ILE A 88 -1.98 -5.98 -2.86
N ASP A 89 -3.02 -5.15 -2.80
CA ASP A 89 -4.19 -5.39 -1.98
C ASP A 89 -5.12 -6.39 -2.67
N ILE A 90 -5.38 -7.54 -2.01
CA ILE A 90 -6.33 -8.55 -2.46
C ILE A 90 -7.41 -8.82 -1.42
N LEU A 91 -8.62 -9.11 -1.89
CA LEU A 91 -9.70 -9.65 -1.07
C LEU A 91 -10.15 -10.97 -1.67
N VAL A 92 -10.15 -12.03 -0.86
CA VAL A 92 -10.61 -13.35 -1.26
C VAL A 92 -11.86 -13.70 -0.47
N LEU A 93 -12.96 -13.93 -1.17
CA LEU A 93 -14.24 -14.31 -0.59
C LEU A 93 -14.61 -15.72 -1.04
N THR A 94 -14.97 -16.57 -0.10
CA THR A 94 -15.35 -17.97 -0.37
C THR A 94 -16.83 -18.23 -0.06
N GLU A 95 -17.47 -19.15 -0.77
CA GLU A 95 -18.84 -19.55 -0.46
C GLU A 95 -18.90 -20.50 0.76
N LYS A 96 -17.84 -21.28 0.97
CA LYS A 96 -17.72 -22.20 2.11
C LYS A 96 -16.60 -21.76 3.04
N GLN A 97 -16.70 -22.11 4.31
CA GLN A 97 -15.66 -21.79 5.30
C GLN A 97 -14.32 -22.42 4.92
N ILE A 98 -13.25 -21.64 5.04
CA ILE A 98 -11.87 -22.08 4.85
C ILE A 98 -11.54 -23.10 5.95
N SER A 99 -11.13 -24.32 5.58
CA SER A 99 -10.70 -25.34 6.55
C SER A 99 -9.39 -24.92 7.24
N GLU A 100 -9.08 -25.55 8.37
CA GLU A 100 -7.83 -25.25 9.09
C GLU A 100 -6.59 -25.60 8.25
N SER A 101 -6.62 -26.69 7.51
CA SER A 101 -5.53 -27.08 6.62
C SER A 101 -5.32 -26.06 5.50
N GLN A 102 -6.38 -25.59 4.87
CA GLN A 102 -6.31 -24.54 3.83
C GLN A 102 -5.81 -23.23 4.41
N ALA A 103 -6.28 -22.82 5.60
CA ALA A 103 -5.83 -21.61 6.27
C ALA A 103 -4.32 -21.66 6.56
N ASN A 104 -3.80 -22.78 7.03
CA ASN A 104 -2.37 -22.98 7.26
C ASN A 104 -1.55 -22.93 5.96
N LEU A 105 -2.05 -23.48 4.86
CA LEU A 105 -1.41 -23.35 3.54
C LEU A 105 -1.36 -21.88 3.10
N LEU A 106 -2.47 -21.15 3.23
CA LEU A 106 -2.56 -19.75 2.84
C LEU A 106 -1.66 -18.85 3.70
N VAL A 107 -1.58 -19.06 5.02
CA VAL A 107 -0.66 -18.33 5.91
C VAL A 107 0.79 -18.45 5.43
N ASN A 108 1.18 -19.64 4.93
CA ASN A 108 2.54 -19.87 4.48
C ASN A 108 2.78 -19.52 3.00
N LEU A 109 1.73 -19.27 2.22
CA LEU A 109 1.82 -19.18 0.75
C LEU A 109 2.81 -18.11 0.27
N ARG A 110 2.78 -16.89 0.83
CA ARG A 110 3.71 -15.83 0.43
C ARG A 110 5.16 -16.25 0.61
N ARG A 111 5.49 -16.91 1.72
CA ARG A 111 6.84 -17.41 2.00
C ARG A 111 7.24 -18.54 1.07
N THR A 112 6.32 -19.45 0.75
CA THR A 112 6.56 -20.54 -0.19
C THR A 112 6.88 -19.98 -1.57
N MET A 113 6.04 -19.08 -2.09
CA MET A 113 6.25 -18.49 -3.41
C MET A 113 7.55 -17.66 -3.48
N LEU A 114 7.91 -16.97 -2.39
CA LEU A 114 9.17 -16.24 -2.32
C LEU A 114 10.38 -17.18 -2.25
N ALA A 115 10.25 -18.34 -1.61
CA ALA A 115 11.33 -19.34 -1.60
C ALA A 115 11.54 -19.96 -2.99
N ASP A 116 10.47 -20.14 -3.77
CA ASP A 116 10.53 -20.65 -5.14
C ASP A 116 11.08 -19.59 -6.13
N GLU A 117 10.79 -18.31 -5.91
CA GLU A 117 11.24 -17.18 -6.73
C GLU A 117 11.85 -16.07 -5.83
N PRO A 118 13.08 -16.24 -5.31
CA PRO A 118 13.66 -15.30 -4.32
C PRO A 118 13.83 -13.86 -4.82
N ASP A 119 14.06 -13.71 -6.12
CA ASP A 119 14.24 -12.41 -6.79
C ASP A 119 12.91 -11.71 -7.13
N ASN A 120 11.77 -12.35 -6.85
CA ASN A 120 10.46 -11.78 -7.13
C ASN A 120 10.06 -10.78 -6.04
N LEU A 121 10.24 -9.50 -6.33
CA LEU A 121 10.00 -8.41 -5.38
C LEU A 121 8.52 -8.24 -4.98
N TYR A 122 7.59 -8.84 -5.74
CA TYR A 122 6.15 -8.62 -5.54
C TYR A 122 5.52 -9.56 -4.51
N TYR A 123 6.05 -10.77 -4.31
CA TYR A 123 5.42 -11.74 -3.40
C TYR A 123 5.40 -11.28 -1.94
N ARG A 124 6.32 -10.39 -1.53
CA ARG A 124 6.31 -9.77 -0.20
C ARG A 124 5.24 -8.69 -0.05
N SER A 125 4.79 -8.12 -1.16
CA SER A 125 3.90 -6.95 -1.17
C SER A 125 2.41 -7.32 -1.13
N PHE A 126 2.04 -8.60 -1.18
CA PHE A 126 0.63 -8.98 -1.10
C PHE A 126 0.08 -8.72 0.31
N GLU A 127 -1.02 -8.01 0.39
CA GLU A 127 -1.75 -7.73 1.61
C GLU A 127 -3.25 -8.00 1.42
N GLY A 128 -3.97 -8.37 2.50
CA GLY A 128 -5.41 -8.53 2.45
C GLY A 128 -5.96 -9.65 3.33
N ALA A 129 -7.21 -10.00 3.07
CA ALA A 129 -7.94 -11.00 3.85
C ALA A 129 -8.63 -12.04 2.97
N MET A 130 -8.80 -13.24 3.53
CA MET A 130 -9.49 -14.37 2.93
C MET A 130 -10.49 -14.90 3.95
N LEU A 131 -11.78 -14.87 3.62
CA LEU A 131 -12.89 -15.23 4.51
C LEU A 131 -14.12 -15.60 3.69
N THR A 132 -15.20 -16.05 4.37
CA THR A 132 -16.44 -16.33 3.66
C THR A 132 -17.14 -15.03 3.22
N ARG A 133 -17.82 -15.09 2.07
CA ARG A 133 -18.65 -14.00 1.57
C ARG A 133 -19.74 -13.60 2.58
N SER A 134 -20.37 -14.59 3.20
CA SER A 134 -21.42 -14.34 4.20
C SER A 134 -20.91 -13.57 5.41
N ALA A 135 -19.76 -13.94 5.95
CA ALA A 135 -19.13 -13.22 7.07
C ALA A 135 -18.71 -11.80 6.69
N PHE A 136 -18.12 -11.64 5.48
CA PHE A 136 -17.73 -10.32 4.97
C PHE A 136 -18.93 -9.38 4.82
N LEU A 137 -20.04 -9.85 4.23
CA LEU A 137 -21.25 -9.04 4.04
C LEU A 137 -21.95 -8.69 5.38
N ALA A 138 -21.95 -9.64 6.33
CA ALA A 138 -22.57 -9.46 7.64
C ALA A 138 -21.66 -8.79 8.68
N ASN A 139 -20.39 -8.52 8.37
CA ASN A 139 -19.35 -8.14 9.34
C ASN A 139 -19.29 -9.10 10.55
N ALA A 140 -19.46 -10.39 10.30
CA ALA A 140 -19.50 -11.44 11.31
C ALA A 140 -18.13 -12.10 11.51
N ASP A 141 -18.01 -12.83 12.62
CA ASP A 141 -16.82 -13.63 12.91
C ASP A 141 -16.73 -14.82 11.95
N ASP A 142 -15.48 -15.16 11.54
CA ASP A 142 -15.16 -16.25 10.65
C ASP A 142 -13.71 -16.72 10.87
N ARG A 143 -13.30 -17.83 10.26
CA ARG A 143 -11.88 -18.14 10.11
C ARG A 143 -11.32 -17.29 8.99
N VAL A 144 -10.60 -16.22 9.37
CA VAL A 144 -9.98 -15.28 8.43
C VAL A 144 -8.49 -15.57 8.32
N VAL A 145 -7.98 -15.74 7.11
CA VAL A 145 -6.55 -15.64 6.84
C VAL A 145 -6.23 -14.21 6.50
N TYR A 146 -5.32 -13.60 7.25
CA TYR A 146 -4.90 -12.22 7.05
C TYR A 146 -3.42 -12.14 6.70
N TRP A 147 -3.10 -11.38 5.66
CA TRP A 147 -1.76 -10.96 5.28
C TRP A 147 -1.64 -9.46 5.44
N GLY A 148 -0.63 -9.00 6.17
CA GLY A 148 -0.39 -7.58 6.37
C GLY A 148 1.04 -7.27 6.78
N THR A 149 1.32 -6.01 7.04
CA THR A 149 2.62 -5.52 7.50
C THR A 149 3.07 -6.13 8.82
N SER A 150 2.12 -6.55 9.67
CA SER A 150 2.39 -7.27 10.93
C SER A 150 2.57 -8.78 10.75
N GLY A 151 2.70 -9.26 9.53
CA GLY A 151 2.85 -10.66 9.17
C GLY A 151 1.52 -11.34 8.82
N GLU A 152 1.62 -12.65 8.57
CA GLU A 152 0.51 -13.51 8.23
C GLU A 152 -0.04 -14.19 9.48
N ARG A 153 -1.36 -14.29 9.57
CA ARG A 153 -2.04 -14.95 10.70
C ARG A 153 -3.43 -15.45 10.36
N ILE A 154 -3.94 -16.34 11.18
CA ILE A 154 -5.36 -16.66 11.25
C ILE A 154 -5.97 -15.79 12.35
N THR A 155 -7.10 -15.17 12.06
CA THR A 155 -7.88 -14.36 13.01
C THR A 155 -9.36 -14.70 12.88
N ASP A 156 -10.17 -14.21 13.77
CA ASP A 156 -11.61 -14.46 13.81
C ASP A 156 -12.43 -13.35 13.13
N ARG A 157 -11.80 -12.23 12.77
CA ARG A 157 -12.54 -11.10 12.19
C ARG A 157 -11.68 -10.27 11.22
N TYR A 158 -12.33 -9.78 10.17
CA TYR A 158 -11.79 -8.77 9.28
C TYR A 158 -12.83 -7.71 8.95
N LEU A 159 -12.44 -6.44 9.07
CA LEU A 159 -13.26 -5.30 8.69
C LEU A 159 -12.51 -4.48 7.65
N LEU A 160 -13.07 -4.42 6.46
CA LEU A 160 -12.61 -3.47 5.45
C LEU A 160 -13.24 -2.10 5.77
N ASP A 161 -12.40 -1.07 5.86
CA ASP A 161 -12.88 0.29 6.14
C ASP A 161 -13.67 0.87 4.95
N CYS A 162 -14.30 2.01 5.14
CA CYS A 162 -15.12 2.64 4.10
C CYS A 162 -14.30 3.07 2.89
N PHE A 163 -13.01 3.40 3.07
CA PHE A 163 -12.14 3.72 1.96
C PHE A 163 -11.92 2.49 1.09
N GLY A 164 -11.50 1.37 1.71
CA GLY A 164 -11.31 0.11 1.02
C GLY A 164 -12.60 -0.45 0.41
N LYS A 165 -13.77 -0.30 1.09
CA LYS A 165 -15.07 -0.70 0.54
C LYS A 165 -15.42 0.10 -0.72
N THR A 166 -15.22 1.42 -0.69
CA THR A 166 -15.48 2.27 -1.86
C THR A 166 -14.53 1.90 -3.01
N GLU A 167 -13.23 1.72 -2.73
CA GLU A 167 -12.26 1.28 -3.73
C GLU A 167 -12.62 -0.11 -4.30
N LEU A 168 -13.09 -1.04 -3.45
CA LEU A 168 -13.56 -2.36 -3.87
C LEU A 168 -14.74 -2.27 -4.84
N ILE A 169 -15.72 -1.41 -4.53
CA ILE A 169 -16.93 -1.25 -5.38
C ILE A 169 -16.60 -0.53 -6.68
N GLU A 170 -15.85 0.59 -6.64
CA GLU A 170 -15.66 1.47 -7.79
C GLU A 170 -14.53 1.05 -8.72
N SER A 171 -13.42 0.55 -8.15
CA SER A 171 -12.15 0.48 -8.86
C SER A 171 -11.53 -0.91 -8.89
N SER A 172 -12.05 -1.86 -8.09
CA SER A 172 -11.44 -3.19 -8.02
C SER A 172 -11.49 -3.94 -9.34
N VAL A 173 -10.52 -4.82 -9.53
CA VAL A 173 -10.45 -5.75 -10.66
C VAL A 173 -10.79 -7.14 -10.16
N LEU A 174 -11.82 -7.76 -10.74
CA LEU A 174 -12.11 -9.16 -10.52
C LEU A 174 -11.02 -10.01 -11.18
N LEU A 175 -10.25 -10.75 -10.39
CA LEU A 175 -9.16 -11.60 -10.85
C LEU A 175 -9.61 -13.05 -11.05
N TYR A 176 -10.57 -13.52 -10.24
CA TYR A 176 -11.08 -14.89 -10.27
C TYR A 176 -12.49 -14.96 -9.68
N GLY A 177 -13.31 -15.92 -10.12
CA GLY A 177 -14.61 -16.24 -9.56
C GLY A 177 -15.73 -15.34 -10.04
N LYS A 178 -16.77 -15.16 -9.21
CA LYS A 178 -18.01 -14.46 -9.54
C LYS A 178 -18.03 -13.06 -8.96
N ASP A 179 -18.37 -12.05 -9.75
CA ASP A 179 -18.47 -10.66 -9.29
C ASP A 179 -19.67 -10.47 -8.34
N ILE A 180 -19.35 -10.07 -7.09
CA ILE A 180 -20.35 -9.81 -6.05
C ILE A 180 -20.47 -8.32 -5.68
N ARG A 181 -19.79 -7.42 -6.40
CA ARG A 181 -19.80 -5.97 -6.05
C ARG A 181 -21.19 -5.36 -5.99
N LYS A 182 -22.15 -5.88 -6.75
CA LYS A 182 -23.56 -5.46 -6.71
C LYS A 182 -24.27 -5.80 -5.40
N GLU A 183 -23.74 -6.71 -4.61
CA GLU A 183 -24.28 -7.09 -3.31
C GLU A 183 -23.71 -6.22 -2.17
N LEU A 184 -22.67 -5.44 -2.47
CA LEU A 184 -22.01 -4.59 -1.48
C LEU A 184 -22.81 -3.30 -1.29
N ARG A 185 -23.05 -2.95 -0.02
CA ARG A 185 -23.63 -1.65 0.31
C ARG A 185 -22.55 -0.58 0.21
N TYR A 186 -22.86 0.45 -0.54
CA TYR A 186 -21.99 1.64 -0.63
C TYR A 186 -21.95 2.36 0.72
N PRO A 187 -20.76 2.72 1.24
CA PRO A 187 -20.68 3.54 2.43
C PRO A 187 -21.37 4.89 2.22
N ASP A 188 -22.13 5.35 3.18
CA ASP A 188 -22.68 6.69 3.14
C ASP A 188 -21.65 7.74 3.59
N LEU A 189 -21.98 9.03 3.42
CA LEU A 189 -21.07 10.12 3.76
C LEU A 189 -20.75 10.17 5.26
N HIS A 190 -21.70 9.83 6.12
CA HIS A 190 -21.48 9.80 7.56
C HIS A 190 -20.45 8.72 7.95
N GLU A 191 -20.54 7.54 7.34
CA GLU A 191 -19.56 6.45 7.53
C GLU A 191 -18.17 6.84 7.02
N LEU A 192 -18.08 7.49 5.84
CA LEU A 192 -16.82 8.01 5.31
C LEU A 192 -16.20 9.05 6.26
N TYR A 193 -17.00 9.95 6.79
CA TYR A 193 -16.52 10.98 7.74
C TYR A 193 -16.08 10.37 9.06
N ALA A 194 -16.79 9.36 9.57
CA ALA A 194 -16.38 8.61 10.75
C ALA A 194 -15.01 7.92 10.55
N ASP A 195 -14.77 7.37 9.36
CA ASP A 195 -13.48 6.78 9.03
C ASP A 195 -12.37 7.85 8.91
N VAL A 196 -12.65 9.00 8.28
CA VAL A 196 -11.70 10.13 8.27
C VAL A 196 -11.35 10.55 9.70
N ASN A 197 -12.34 10.66 10.61
CA ASN A 197 -12.10 10.99 12.01
C ASN A 197 -11.25 9.92 12.72
N ARG A 198 -11.45 8.64 12.41
CA ARG A 198 -10.60 7.55 12.90
C ARG A 198 -9.15 7.70 12.42
N HIS A 199 -8.94 7.99 11.13
CA HIS A 199 -7.60 8.28 10.57
C HIS A 199 -6.97 9.48 11.25
N TYR A 200 -7.71 10.59 11.43
CA TYR A 200 -7.25 11.77 12.15
C TYR A 200 -6.77 11.42 13.58
N LYS A 201 -7.56 10.66 14.34
CA LYS A 201 -7.18 10.23 15.70
C LYS A 201 -5.91 9.36 15.68
N THR A 202 -5.78 8.49 14.70
CA THR A 202 -4.57 7.65 14.51
C THR A 202 -3.34 8.52 14.23
N ILE A 203 -3.45 9.49 13.33
CA ILE A 203 -2.38 10.44 13.01
C ILE A 203 -1.97 11.23 14.26
N ARG A 204 -2.94 11.78 14.99
CA ARG A 204 -2.67 12.52 16.24
C ARG A 204 -1.94 11.68 17.27
N LYS A 205 -2.27 10.40 17.37
CA LYS A 205 -1.67 9.50 18.36
C LYS A 205 -0.29 9.00 17.97
N TYR A 206 -0.11 8.60 16.71
CA TYR A 206 1.08 7.83 16.30
C TYR A 206 2.08 8.61 15.45
N ALA A 207 1.70 9.76 14.90
CA ALA A 207 2.59 10.59 14.08
C ALA A 207 3.09 11.86 14.81
N GLN A 208 3.14 11.85 16.14
CA GLN A 208 3.78 12.92 16.94
C GLN A 208 5.30 12.88 16.77
N SER A 209 5.85 11.69 16.67
CA SER A 209 7.24 11.45 16.26
C SER A 209 7.23 10.53 15.04
N THR A 210 8.13 10.81 14.13
CA THR A 210 8.28 10.03 12.89
C THR A 210 9.61 9.28 12.90
N GLY A 211 9.70 8.21 12.12
CA GLY A 211 10.90 7.37 12.04
C GLY A 211 11.62 7.53 10.70
N ARG A 212 12.81 6.95 10.62
CA ARG A 212 13.67 6.89 9.43
C ARG A 212 13.13 5.88 8.41
N ASN A 213 11.92 6.12 7.90
CA ASN A 213 11.26 5.24 6.94
C ASN A 213 10.24 5.97 6.09
N PHE A 214 9.79 5.36 5.00
CA PHE A 214 8.81 5.97 4.08
C PHE A 214 7.42 6.18 4.70
N TYR A 215 7.05 5.43 5.74
CA TYR A 215 5.75 5.63 6.42
C TYR A 215 5.61 7.04 7.00
N SER A 216 6.74 7.67 7.38
CA SER A 216 6.75 9.06 7.86
C SER A 216 6.19 10.03 6.83
N PHE A 217 6.53 9.87 5.56
CA PHE A 217 5.95 10.63 4.46
C PHE A 217 4.49 10.24 4.20
N GLY A 218 4.13 9.00 4.47
CA GLY A 218 2.78 8.46 4.29
C GLY A 218 1.71 9.25 5.03
N TRP A 219 2.01 9.75 6.23
CA TRP A 219 1.09 10.55 7.02
C TRP A 219 0.62 11.83 6.30
N LEU A 220 1.52 12.52 5.60
CA LEU A 220 1.17 13.72 4.83
C LEU A 220 0.24 13.40 3.65
N LEU A 221 0.48 12.26 2.98
CA LEU A 221 -0.34 11.77 1.88
C LEU A 221 -1.73 11.34 2.38
N ASP A 222 -1.80 10.70 3.54
CA ASP A 222 -3.06 10.28 4.16
C ASP A 222 -3.91 11.47 4.62
N ILE A 223 -3.30 12.51 5.21
CA ILE A 223 -4.00 13.77 5.54
C ILE A 223 -4.57 14.40 4.27
N SER A 224 -3.78 14.48 3.20
CA SER A 224 -4.24 15.03 1.92
C SER A 224 -5.46 14.28 1.38
N ARG A 225 -5.46 12.93 1.47
CA ARG A 225 -6.58 12.09 1.05
C ARG A 225 -7.80 12.29 1.94
N CYS A 226 -7.61 12.37 3.24
CA CYS A 226 -8.70 12.64 4.20
C CYS A 226 -9.37 13.98 3.91
N ILE A 227 -8.62 15.07 3.70
CA ILE A 227 -9.18 16.39 3.36
C ILE A 227 -9.94 16.35 2.03
N TYR A 228 -9.40 15.65 1.02
CA TYR A 228 -10.08 15.49 -0.25
C TYR A 228 -11.45 14.80 -0.08
N ILE A 229 -11.51 13.72 0.71
CA ILE A 229 -12.74 12.98 0.99
C ILE A 229 -13.78 13.87 1.68
N LEU A 230 -13.37 14.65 2.72
CA LEU A 230 -14.27 15.56 3.42
C LEU A 230 -14.89 16.61 2.48
N ARG A 231 -14.10 17.14 1.56
CA ARG A 231 -14.56 18.20 0.63
C ARG A 231 -15.36 17.69 -0.55
N THR A 232 -15.18 16.44 -0.96
CA THR A 232 -15.74 15.95 -2.23
C THR A 232 -16.66 14.73 -2.08
N GLY A 233 -16.59 14.03 -0.96
CA GLY A 233 -17.25 12.73 -0.77
C GLY A 233 -16.67 11.60 -1.63
N LYS A 234 -15.54 11.81 -2.31
CA LYS A 234 -14.95 10.86 -3.27
C LYS A 234 -13.58 10.37 -2.79
N ILE A 235 -13.23 9.17 -3.22
CA ILE A 235 -11.92 8.57 -2.93
C ILE A 235 -11.03 8.67 -4.17
N ILE A 236 -9.78 9.06 -3.95
CA ILE A 236 -8.73 9.10 -4.97
C ILE A 236 -7.44 8.50 -4.42
N SER A 237 -6.48 8.23 -5.30
CA SER A 237 -5.17 7.73 -4.88
C SER A 237 -4.39 8.74 -4.03
N LYS A 238 -3.48 8.25 -3.17
CA LYS A 238 -2.63 9.09 -2.33
C LYS A 238 -1.82 10.11 -3.14
N THR A 239 -1.29 9.70 -4.31
CA THR A 239 -0.55 10.58 -5.21
C THR A 239 -1.42 11.73 -5.71
N LYS A 240 -2.62 11.45 -6.24
CA LYS A 240 -3.54 12.49 -6.71
C LYS A 240 -4.04 13.39 -5.59
N ALA A 241 -4.28 12.84 -4.40
CA ALA A 241 -4.67 13.62 -3.23
C ALA A 241 -3.60 14.63 -2.80
N ALA A 242 -2.34 14.21 -2.78
CA ALA A 242 -1.23 15.11 -2.47
C ALA A 242 -1.04 16.18 -3.54
N GLU A 243 -1.13 15.84 -4.84
CA GLU A 243 -1.10 16.81 -5.93
C GLU A 243 -2.20 17.84 -5.80
N TRP A 244 -3.43 17.40 -5.52
CA TRP A 244 -4.56 18.28 -5.29
C TRP A 244 -4.38 19.17 -4.05
N ALA A 245 -3.85 18.63 -2.94
CA ALA A 245 -3.60 19.40 -1.73
C ALA A 245 -2.53 20.51 -1.96
N LEU A 246 -1.49 20.22 -2.76
CA LEU A 246 -0.48 21.22 -3.18
C LEU A 246 -1.11 22.31 -4.04
N GLN A 247 -1.93 21.94 -5.06
CA GLN A 247 -2.60 22.90 -5.94
C GLN A 247 -3.56 23.84 -5.18
N ASN A 248 -4.14 23.37 -4.07
CA ASN A 248 -5.06 24.14 -3.25
C ASN A 248 -4.40 24.80 -2.02
N ASN A 249 -3.07 24.75 -1.91
CA ASN A 249 -2.30 25.34 -0.82
C ASN A 249 -2.77 24.89 0.57
N LEU A 250 -3.12 23.62 0.73
CA LEU A 250 -3.69 23.08 1.98
C LEU A 250 -2.63 22.67 3.00
N CYS A 251 -1.47 22.25 2.55
CA CYS A 251 -0.39 21.82 3.43
C CYS A 251 0.38 23.05 3.97
N PRO A 252 0.54 23.20 5.30
CA PRO A 252 1.31 24.29 5.90
C PRO A 252 2.80 24.28 5.53
N ASP A 253 3.30 23.11 5.11
CA ASP A 253 4.68 22.91 4.66
C ASP A 253 4.70 22.31 3.27
N VAL A 254 4.76 23.17 2.25
CA VAL A 254 4.78 22.78 0.83
C VAL A 254 6.00 21.91 0.50
N HIS A 255 7.15 22.20 1.13
CA HIS A 255 8.38 21.44 0.89
C HIS A 255 8.21 19.98 1.36
N ALA A 256 7.67 19.78 2.56
CA ALA A 256 7.45 18.47 3.12
C ALA A 256 6.48 17.62 2.26
N LEU A 257 5.34 18.19 1.84
CA LEU A 257 4.39 17.46 1.00
C LEU A 257 4.94 17.20 -0.41
N THR A 258 5.71 18.13 -0.98
CA THR A 258 6.39 17.92 -2.27
C THR A 258 7.43 16.82 -2.17
N THR A 259 8.21 16.78 -1.10
CA THR A 259 9.18 15.69 -0.85
C THR A 259 8.47 14.36 -0.69
N ALA A 260 7.40 14.29 0.13
CA ALA A 260 6.58 13.10 0.29
C ALA A 260 6.05 12.57 -1.05
N LEU A 261 5.56 13.48 -1.91
CA LEU A 261 5.07 13.14 -3.25
C LEU A 261 6.19 12.63 -4.16
N ASN A 262 7.37 13.24 -4.14
CA ASN A 262 8.52 12.80 -4.93
C ASN A 262 9.01 11.41 -4.50
N VAL A 263 9.12 11.18 -3.18
CA VAL A 263 9.48 9.87 -2.62
C VAL A 263 8.42 8.82 -3.01
N ARG A 264 7.12 9.16 -2.90
CA ARG A 264 6.02 8.29 -3.31
C ARG A 264 6.07 7.93 -4.79
N LYS A 265 6.37 8.90 -5.67
CA LYS A 265 6.44 8.66 -7.14
C LYS A 265 7.61 7.77 -7.56
N CYS A 266 8.72 7.83 -6.83
CA CYS A 266 9.94 7.11 -7.17
C CYS A 266 10.60 6.49 -5.91
N PRO A 267 9.93 5.55 -5.18
CA PRO A 267 10.44 5.07 -3.88
C PRO A 267 11.81 4.42 -3.99
N LEU A 268 12.04 3.66 -5.06
CA LEU A 268 13.30 2.95 -5.26
C LEU A 268 14.50 3.91 -5.42
N LYS A 269 14.27 5.11 -5.94
CA LYS A 269 15.32 6.15 -6.03
C LYS A 269 15.81 6.60 -4.64
N TYR A 270 14.90 6.63 -3.66
CA TYR A 270 15.16 7.13 -2.31
C TYR A 270 15.43 6.01 -1.29
N ARG A 271 15.40 4.75 -1.72
CA ARG A 271 15.45 3.57 -0.83
C ARG A 271 16.69 3.53 0.08
N TYR A 272 17.82 4.08 -0.39
CA TYR A 272 19.08 4.13 0.33
C TYR A 272 19.60 5.55 0.52
N ASP A 273 18.75 6.56 0.30
CA ASP A 273 19.12 7.95 0.46
C ASP A 273 19.03 8.37 1.93
N LYS A 274 20.20 8.49 2.55
CA LYS A 274 20.34 8.84 3.96
C LYS A 274 19.65 10.17 4.28
N ASP A 275 19.82 11.18 3.43
CA ASP A 275 19.27 12.53 3.68
C ASP A 275 17.73 12.51 3.67
N THR A 276 17.13 11.71 2.78
CA THR A 276 15.68 11.49 2.76
C THR A 276 15.21 10.82 4.04
N PHE A 277 15.93 9.83 4.58
CA PHE A 277 15.55 9.17 5.83
C PHE A 277 15.79 10.05 7.05
N ASP A 278 16.86 10.83 7.08
CA ASP A 278 17.12 11.82 8.13
C ASP A 278 16.00 12.87 8.15
N TYR A 279 15.59 13.35 6.99
CA TYR A 279 14.46 14.25 6.87
C TYR A 279 13.12 13.60 7.30
N ALA A 280 12.88 12.36 6.93
CA ALA A 280 11.68 11.61 7.34
C ALA A 280 11.49 11.58 8.87
N GLU A 281 12.58 11.48 9.63
CA GLU A 281 12.57 11.45 11.09
C GLU A 281 12.14 12.79 11.71
N THR A 282 12.28 13.91 10.99
CA THR A 282 11.93 15.25 11.48
C THR A 282 10.49 15.67 11.21
N LEU A 283 9.69 14.87 10.53
CA LEU A 283 8.37 15.26 10.03
C LEU A 283 7.26 15.34 11.08
N GLY A 284 7.48 14.88 12.31
CA GLY A 284 6.43 14.79 13.33
C GLY A 284 5.66 16.11 13.53
N GLU A 285 6.36 17.22 13.75
CA GLU A 285 5.74 18.54 13.93
C GLU A 285 4.99 19.00 12.67
N VAL A 286 5.56 18.76 11.49
CA VAL A 286 4.93 19.11 10.21
C VAL A 286 3.63 18.33 10.01
N VAL A 287 3.63 17.02 10.31
CA VAL A 287 2.44 16.16 10.25
C VAL A 287 1.37 16.69 11.20
N GLN A 288 1.74 17.06 12.44
CA GLN A 288 0.77 17.57 13.41
C GLN A 288 0.17 18.92 12.97
N ARG A 289 0.95 19.84 12.41
CA ARG A 289 0.43 21.09 11.84
C ARG A 289 -0.51 20.85 10.67
N PHE A 290 -0.21 19.86 9.83
CA PHE A 290 -1.14 19.50 8.74
C PHE A 290 -2.39 18.80 9.26
N ALA A 291 -2.29 18.02 10.34
CA ALA A 291 -3.45 17.45 11.02
C ALA A 291 -4.35 18.53 11.67
N ASP A 292 -3.82 19.75 12.03
CA ASP A 292 -4.66 20.88 12.45
C ASP A 292 -5.56 21.39 11.33
N VAL A 293 -5.09 21.32 10.08
CA VAL A 293 -5.92 21.64 8.90
C VAL A 293 -7.02 20.61 8.75
N LEU A 294 -6.71 19.32 8.85
CA LEU A 294 -7.70 18.23 8.79
C LEU A 294 -8.74 18.36 9.90
N GLU A 295 -8.33 18.75 11.11
CA GLU A 295 -9.25 18.97 12.23
C GLU A 295 -10.26 20.09 11.95
N LYS A 296 -9.80 21.20 11.33
CA LYS A 296 -10.70 22.29 10.93
C LYS A 296 -11.72 21.84 9.88
N GLU A 297 -11.31 20.99 8.92
CA GLU A 297 -12.23 20.43 7.93
C GLU A 297 -13.27 19.50 8.59
N LEU A 298 -12.86 18.68 9.56
CA LEU A 298 -13.79 17.83 10.32
C LEU A 298 -14.82 18.66 11.08
N LYS A 299 -14.40 19.70 11.81
CA LYS A 299 -15.28 20.60 12.57
C LYS A 299 -16.25 21.42 11.70
N ALA A 300 -15.92 21.62 10.43
CA ALA A 300 -16.78 22.37 9.50
C ALA A 300 -17.94 21.53 8.97
N ILE A 301 -17.94 20.21 9.21
CA ILE A 301 -18.95 19.26 8.73
C ILE A 301 -19.92 18.86 9.89
N GLU A 302 -19.45 18.98 11.16
CA GLU A 302 -20.28 18.81 12.37
C GLU A 302 -21.30 19.96 12.49
#